data_33ed3051db6e996b8ef1b52cb11141db
#
_entry.id   33ed3051db6e996b8ef1b52cb11141db
#
_cell.length_a   1.000
_cell.length_b   1.000
_cell.length_c   1.000
_cell.angle_alpha   90.00
_cell.angle_beta   90.00
_cell.angle_gamma   90.00
#
_symmetry.space_group_name_H-M   'P 1'
#
loop_
_entity.id
_entity.type
_entity.pdbx_description
1 polymer ?
#
loop_
_entity_poly.entity_id
_entity_poly.type
_entity_poly.pdbx_seq_one_letter_code
_entity_poly.pdbx_strand_id
1 'polypeptide(L)'
;MDFFETYTAEDFAKYKAEQGLAMEVDDLLFIQDYFKSIGRVPTETELKVLDTYWSDHCRHTTFETELKNIDFSASKFEKQLQATYDKYIAMRDELGRTEKPQTLMDMATIFGRYERANGRLDDMEVSDEINACSVEIEVDVDGVKEPWLLMFKNETHNHPTEIEPFGGAATCIGGAIRDPLSGRSYVYQAMRISGAGDITTPIAETRAGKLPQQVISKTAAHGYSSYGNQIGLATTYVREYFHPGFVAKRMELGAVVGAAPKENVVREKPEAGDVIILLGGKTGRDGVGGATGSSKVQTVESVETAGAEVQKGNAIEERKIQRLFRNGDVTRLIKKSNDFGAGGVCVAIGELADGLEIDLDKVPLKYQGLNGTEIAISESQERMAVVVRPEDVDAFVAECNKENIDAVVVATVTEKPNLVMHWNGETIVDLERRFLDTNGVRVVVDAKVVDKDVKLPEERQTSAETLEADTLEVLADLNHASQKGLQTIFDSSVGRSTVNHPLGGCYQITPTEASVQKLPVQHGVTTTASVMAQGFNPYVAEWSPYHGAAYAVIEATARLVAAGANWSKARFSYQEYFERMDKQAERFGQPVSALLGSSRSSDSTWFAIYRW
;
A
#
# COMPACT_ATOMS: atom_id res chain seq x y z
N MET A 1 -18.37 -30.59 0.61
CA MET A 1 -17.03 -30.77 1.22
C MET A 1 -17.06 -31.60 2.51
N ASP A 2 -17.76 -32.72 2.51
CA ASP A 2 -17.97 -33.58 3.71
C ASP A 2 -16.68 -34.10 4.36
N PHE A 3 -15.61 -34.21 3.57
CA PHE A 3 -14.27 -34.58 4.05
C PHE A 3 -13.66 -33.56 5.02
N PHE A 4 -14.07 -32.30 4.94
CA PHE A 4 -13.48 -31.21 5.74
C PHE A 4 -13.65 -31.42 7.25
N GLU A 5 -14.75 -32.04 7.68
CA GLU A 5 -15.00 -32.35 9.10
C GLU A 5 -14.04 -33.39 9.69
N THR A 6 -13.50 -34.27 8.85
CA THR A 6 -12.70 -35.44 9.29
C THR A 6 -11.20 -35.28 9.04
N TYR A 7 -10.79 -34.25 8.31
CA TYR A 7 -9.40 -34.02 7.97
C TYR A 7 -8.54 -33.77 9.24
N THR A 8 -7.38 -34.40 9.24
CA THR A 8 -6.31 -34.17 10.22
C THR A 8 -5.40 -33.05 9.77
N ALA A 9 -4.48 -32.63 10.61
CA ALA A 9 -3.44 -31.65 10.24
C ALA A 9 -2.61 -32.10 9.02
N GLU A 10 -2.34 -33.41 8.90
CA GLU A 10 -1.59 -33.98 7.76
C GLU A 10 -2.42 -33.91 6.46
N ASP A 11 -3.73 -34.16 6.55
CA ASP A 11 -4.62 -34.04 5.40
C ASP A 11 -4.76 -32.59 4.96
N PHE A 12 -4.86 -31.64 5.91
CA PHE A 12 -4.88 -30.22 5.60
C PHE A 12 -3.58 -29.71 5.01
N ALA A 13 -2.43 -30.26 5.40
CA ALA A 13 -1.15 -29.90 4.78
C ALA A 13 -1.11 -30.29 3.27
N LYS A 14 -1.66 -31.44 2.93
CA LYS A 14 -1.81 -31.87 1.52
C LYS A 14 -2.81 -31.00 0.77
N TYR A 15 -4.00 -30.78 1.37
CA TYR A 15 -5.06 -29.96 0.79
C TYR A 15 -4.57 -28.54 0.53
N LYS A 16 -3.88 -27.91 1.51
CA LYS A 16 -3.25 -26.60 1.34
C LYS A 16 -2.34 -26.54 0.12
N ALA A 17 -1.48 -27.55 -0.05
CA ALA A 17 -0.55 -27.62 -1.17
C ALA A 17 -1.27 -27.80 -2.52
N GLU A 18 -2.28 -28.68 -2.58
CA GLU A 18 -3.07 -28.96 -3.78
C GLU A 18 -3.92 -27.76 -4.22
N GLN A 19 -4.55 -27.09 -3.25
CA GLN A 19 -5.41 -25.91 -3.51
C GLN A 19 -4.63 -24.60 -3.59
N GLY A 20 -3.33 -24.63 -3.29
CA GLY A 20 -2.47 -23.45 -3.29
C GLY A 20 -2.93 -22.37 -2.30
N LEU A 21 -3.38 -22.75 -1.10
CA LEU A 21 -3.81 -21.80 -0.08
C LEU A 21 -2.62 -21.09 0.56
N ALA A 22 -2.81 -19.82 0.93
CA ALA A 22 -1.81 -19.01 1.63
C ALA A 22 -1.88 -19.21 3.15
N MET A 23 -3.08 -19.41 3.70
CA MET A 23 -3.30 -19.65 5.14
C MET A 23 -2.56 -20.89 5.65
N GLU A 24 -2.25 -20.93 6.94
CA GLU A 24 -1.52 -22.05 7.54
C GLU A 24 -2.45 -23.21 7.93
N VAL A 25 -1.86 -24.36 8.26
CA VAL A 25 -2.63 -25.55 8.66
C VAL A 25 -3.44 -25.28 9.93
N ASP A 26 -2.88 -24.50 10.84
CA ASP A 26 -3.56 -24.10 12.08
C ASP A 26 -4.82 -23.28 11.80
N ASP A 27 -4.80 -22.44 10.76
CA ASP A 27 -5.98 -21.68 10.32
C ASP A 27 -7.06 -22.62 9.78
N LEU A 28 -6.69 -23.63 9.00
CA LEU A 28 -7.62 -24.64 8.48
C LEU A 28 -8.26 -25.47 9.60
N LEU A 29 -7.51 -25.82 10.64
CA LEU A 29 -8.05 -26.47 11.84
C LEU A 29 -9.00 -25.53 12.60
N PHE A 30 -8.65 -24.27 12.72
CA PHE A 30 -9.50 -23.25 13.35
C PHE A 30 -10.82 -23.05 12.58
N ILE A 31 -10.76 -23.01 11.25
CA ILE A 31 -11.94 -22.99 10.38
C ILE A 31 -12.79 -24.26 10.59
N GLN A 32 -12.17 -25.42 10.65
CA GLN A 32 -12.86 -26.70 10.89
C GLN A 32 -13.64 -26.66 12.19
N ASP A 33 -13.04 -26.20 13.28
CA ASP A 33 -13.67 -26.11 14.58
C ASP A 33 -14.85 -25.13 14.58
N TYR A 34 -14.68 -23.98 13.92
CA TYR A 34 -15.77 -23.03 13.76
C TYR A 34 -16.97 -23.63 13.03
N PHE A 35 -16.73 -24.25 11.84
CA PHE A 35 -17.82 -24.83 11.05
C PHE A 35 -18.51 -26.01 11.74
N LYS A 36 -17.76 -26.83 12.48
CA LYS A 36 -18.33 -27.86 13.36
C LYS A 36 -19.23 -27.24 14.42
N SER A 37 -18.84 -26.12 15.00
CA SER A 37 -19.61 -25.45 16.07
C SER A 37 -20.97 -24.92 15.58
N ILE A 38 -21.07 -24.56 14.30
CA ILE A 38 -22.32 -24.08 13.68
C ILE A 38 -23.07 -25.17 12.89
N GLY A 39 -22.58 -26.43 12.94
CA GLY A 39 -23.26 -27.61 12.40
C GLY A 39 -23.31 -27.69 10.87
N ARG A 40 -22.32 -27.13 10.16
CA ARG A 40 -22.19 -27.25 8.71
C ARG A 40 -20.72 -27.30 8.28
N VAL A 41 -20.49 -27.65 7.02
CA VAL A 41 -19.17 -27.56 6.38
C VAL A 41 -19.02 -26.24 5.58
N PRO A 42 -17.79 -25.73 5.39
CA PRO A 42 -17.58 -24.57 4.54
C PRO A 42 -17.86 -24.90 3.07
N THR A 43 -18.25 -23.91 2.30
CA THR A 43 -18.21 -23.99 0.84
C THR A 43 -16.77 -23.77 0.34
N GLU A 44 -16.50 -24.11 -0.91
CA GLU A 44 -15.22 -23.80 -1.53
C GLU A 44 -14.96 -22.29 -1.59
N THR A 45 -16.01 -21.52 -1.88
CA THR A 45 -15.93 -20.05 -1.93
C THR A 45 -15.62 -19.46 -0.56
N GLU A 46 -16.25 -19.96 0.52
CA GLU A 46 -15.94 -19.52 1.88
C GLU A 46 -14.48 -19.75 2.25
N LEU A 47 -13.91 -20.90 1.89
CA LEU A 47 -12.48 -21.14 2.13
C LEU A 47 -11.57 -20.17 1.35
N LYS A 48 -11.89 -19.88 0.09
CA LYS A 48 -11.13 -18.92 -0.72
C LYS A 48 -11.30 -17.48 -0.21
N VAL A 49 -12.46 -17.10 0.27
CA VAL A 49 -12.70 -15.81 0.92
C VAL A 49 -11.88 -15.69 2.20
N LEU A 50 -11.90 -16.70 3.08
CA LEU A 50 -11.07 -16.73 4.30
C LEU A 50 -9.58 -16.71 3.97
N ASP A 51 -9.13 -17.50 2.99
CA ASP A 51 -7.74 -17.49 2.52
C ASP A 51 -7.30 -16.11 2.02
N THR A 52 -8.21 -15.37 1.41
CA THR A 52 -7.96 -14.00 0.94
C THR A 52 -7.87 -13.01 2.10
N TYR A 53 -8.84 -13.01 3.01
CA TYR A 53 -8.87 -12.12 4.17
C TYR A 53 -7.70 -12.37 5.14
N TRP A 54 -7.33 -13.63 5.36
CA TRP A 54 -6.29 -14.02 6.31
C TRP A 54 -4.92 -14.19 5.67
N SER A 55 -4.79 -13.87 4.38
CA SER A 55 -3.49 -13.87 3.71
C SER A 55 -2.55 -12.82 4.29
N ASP A 56 -1.24 -13.08 4.28
CA ASP A 56 -0.22 -12.11 4.67
C ASP A 56 0.04 -11.08 3.55
N HIS A 57 -1.06 -10.65 2.88
CA HIS A 57 -1.00 -9.59 1.88
C HIS A 57 -0.54 -8.28 2.53
N CYS A 58 0.39 -7.58 1.90
CA CYS A 58 1.05 -6.39 2.49
C CYS A 58 1.63 -6.62 3.90
N ARG A 59 1.90 -7.88 4.27
CA ARG A 59 2.44 -8.26 5.58
C ARG A 59 1.53 -7.96 6.78
N HIS A 60 0.23 -7.87 6.59
CA HIS A 60 -0.72 -7.60 7.68
C HIS A 60 -0.59 -8.60 8.83
N THR A 61 -0.64 -9.89 8.54
CA THR A 61 -0.51 -10.95 9.56
C THR A 61 0.87 -10.92 10.23
N THR A 62 1.94 -10.74 9.45
CA THR A 62 3.32 -10.58 9.97
C THR A 62 3.41 -9.39 10.93
N PHE A 63 2.77 -8.25 10.61
CA PHE A 63 2.81 -7.05 11.44
C PHE A 63 1.98 -7.15 12.73
N GLU A 64 0.93 -7.97 12.74
CA GLU A 64 0.10 -8.25 13.91
C GLU A 64 0.62 -9.44 14.74
N THR A 65 1.70 -10.12 14.31
CA THR A 65 2.35 -11.18 15.08
C THR A 65 2.80 -10.67 16.44
N GLU A 66 2.45 -11.38 17.51
CA GLU A 66 2.85 -11.03 18.87
C GLU A 66 4.33 -11.31 19.11
N LEU A 67 5.05 -10.32 19.59
CA LEU A 67 6.46 -10.40 19.98
C LEU A 67 6.56 -10.64 21.48
N LYS A 68 6.89 -11.88 21.87
CA LYS A 68 6.91 -12.28 23.28
C LYS A 68 8.18 -11.84 23.99
N ASN A 69 9.34 -12.11 23.41
CA ASN A 69 10.64 -11.72 23.94
C ASN A 69 11.41 -10.96 22.87
N ILE A 70 11.95 -9.80 23.23
CA ILE A 70 12.75 -8.98 22.33
C ILE A 70 14.16 -8.87 22.92
N ASP A 71 15.16 -9.41 22.21
CA ASP A 71 16.55 -9.51 22.66
C ASP A 71 17.48 -8.68 21.78
N PHE A 72 18.26 -7.80 22.39
CA PHE A 72 19.25 -6.94 21.75
C PHE A 72 20.69 -7.34 22.05
N SER A 73 20.94 -8.34 22.89
CA SER A 73 22.25 -8.70 23.43
C SER A 73 23.29 -9.11 22.38
N ALA A 74 22.83 -9.52 21.19
CA ALA A 74 23.70 -9.90 20.07
C ALA A 74 24.07 -8.72 19.15
N SER A 75 23.57 -7.51 19.42
CA SER A 75 23.86 -6.33 18.63
C SER A 75 24.94 -5.45 19.27
N LYS A 76 25.88 -4.95 18.45
CA LYS A 76 26.84 -3.91 18.88
C LYS A 76 26.15 -2.59 19.27
N PHE A 77 24.89 -2.43 18.91
CA PHE A 77 24.04 -1.27 19.21
C PHE A 77 23.07 -1.52 20.35
N GLU A 78 23.26 -2.57 21.16
CA GLU A 78 22.37 -2.97 22.27
C GLU A 78 21.92 -1.78 23.13
N LYS A 79 22.84 -0.91 23.55
CA LYS A 79 22.51 0.24 24.43
C LYS A 79 21.55 1.23 23.77
N GLN A 80 21.72 1.51 22.47
CA GLN A 80 20.84 2.44 21.73
C GLN A 80 19.48 1.82 21.52
N LEU A 81 19.43 0.55 21.12
CA LEU A 81 18.21 -0.23 20.94
C LEU A 81 17.42 -0.30 22.22
N GLN A 82 18.06 -0.68 23.33
CA GLN A 82 17.42 -0.76 24.65
C GLN A 82 16.86 0.59 25.10
N ALA A 83 17.64 1.67 24.99
CA ALA A 83 17.19 3.00 25.37
C ALA A 83 15.97 3.48 24.55
N THR A 84 15.87 3.11 23.28
CA THR A 84 14.71 3.46 22.44
C THR A 84 13.53 2.54 22.76
N TYR A 85 13.78 1.27 23.02
CA TYR A 85 12.76 0.32 23.45
C TYR A 85 12.14 0.70 24.81
N ASP A 86 12.95 1.15 25.76
CA ASP A 86 12.46 1.62 27.06
C ASP A 86 11.50 2.82 26.89
N LYS A 87 11.77 3.72 25.94
CA LYS A 87 10.86 4.81 25.60
C LYS A 87 9.56 4.30 24.97
N TYR A 88 9.65 3.32 24.07
CA TYR A 88 8.47 2.67 23.49
C TYR A 88 7.59 2.07 24.60
N ILE A 89 8.16 1.37 25.57
CA ILE A 89 7.43 0.81 26.70
C ILE A 89 6.78 1.93 27.55
N ALA A 90 7.52 3.00 27.85
CA ALA A 90 6.98 4.14 28.59
C ALA A 90 5.77 4.78 27.88
N MET A 91 5.84 4.97 26.56
CA MET A 91 4.69 5.47 25.77
C MET A 91 3.48 4.54 25.86
N ARG A 92 3.69 3.21 25.85
CA ARG A 92 2.62 2.23 26.02
C ARG A 92 1.94 2.37 27.36
N ASP A 93 2.74 2.53 28.43
CA ASP A 93 2.23 2.68 29.80
C ASP A 93 1.41 3.97 29.94
N GLU A 94 1.90 5.10 29.44
CA GLU A 94 1.19 6.38 29.44
C GLU A 94 -0.12 6.33 28.63
N LEU A 95 -0.17 5.53 27.57
CA LEU A 95 -1.37 5.33 26.74
C LEU A 95 -2.30 4.21 27.25
N GLY A 96 -2.00 3.59 28.41
CA GLY A 96 -2.80 2.51 28.97
C GLY A 96 -2.84 1.25 28.11
N ARG A 97 -1.75 0.95 27.41
CA ARG A 97 -1.63 -0.18 26.47
C ARG A 97 -0.81 -1.36 26.99
N THR A 98 -0.44 -1.36 28.26
CA THR A 98 0.43 -2.37 28.89
C THR A 98 -0.05 -3.80 28.65
N GLU A 99 -1.37 -4.03 28.75
CA GLU A 99 -1.98 -5.36 28.59
C GLU A 99 -2.18 -5.76 27.11
N LYS A 100 -1.92 -4.86 26.17
CA LYS A 100 -2.02 -5.21 24.74
C LYS A 100 -0.74 -5.89 24.27
N PRO A 101 -0.81 -6.81 23.28
CA PRO A 101 0.39 -7.45 22.77
C PRO A 101 1.34 -6.42 22.14
N GLN A 102 2.62 -6.70 22.21
CA GLN A 102 3.62 -6.01 21.43
C GLN A 102 3.65 -6.63 20.03
N THR A 103 3.48 -5.82 19.02
CA THR A 103 3.53 -6.24 17.60
C THR A 103 4.35 -5.22 16.81
N LEU A 104 4.78 -5.56 15.60
CA LEU A 104 5.43 -4.59 14.72
C LEU A 104 4.49 -3.40 14.42
N MET A 105 3.19 -3.67 14.28
CA MET A 105 2.18 -2.63 14.07
C MET A 105 2.04 -1.70 15.28
N ASP A 106 2.07 -2.26 16.51
CA ASP A 106 2.06 -1.44 17.72
C ASP A 106 3.29 -0.53 17.79
N MET A 107 4.50 -1.08 17.54
CA MET A 107 5.73 -0.29 17.47
C MET A 107 5.70 0.80 16.40
N ALA A 108 5.14 0.49 15.23
CA ALA A 108 5.03 1.43 14.13
C ALA A 108 4.07 2.60 14.41
N THR A 109 3.02 2.38 15.21
CA THR A 109 1.93 3.36 15.41
C THR A 109 1.98 4.06 16.76
N ILE A 110 2.74 3.55 17.73
CA ILE A 110 2.71 4.04 19.13
C ILE A 110 3.10 5.52 19.22
N PHE A 111 4.12 5.95 18.48
CA PHE A 111 4.57 7.34 18.51
C PHE A 111 3.48 8.30 18.00
N GLY A 112 2.84 7.98 16.88
CA GLY A 112 1.72 8.79 16.37
C GLY A 112 0.54 8.83 17.35
N ARG A 113 0.22 7.72 18.01
CA ARG A 113 -0.80 7.67 19.06
C ARG A 113 -0.43 8.54 20.26
N TYR A 114 0.83 8.50 20.66
CA TYR A 114 1.37 9.30 21.76
C TYR A 114 1.32 10.80 21.44
N GLU A 115 1.77 11.20 20.25
CA GLU A 115 1.73 12.58 19.79
C GLU A 115 0.28 13.11 19.72
N ARG A 116 -0.64 12.28 19.26
CA ARG A 116 -2.06 12.63 19.23
C ARG A 116 -2.64 12.81 20.63
N ALA A 117 -2.35 11.90 21.57
CA ALA A 117 -2.81 12.02 22.94
C ALA A 117 -2.28 13.27 23.63
N ASN A 118 -1.15 13.81 23.17
CA ASN A 118 -0.55 15.05 23.65
C ASN A 118 -0.96 16.32 22.85
N GLY A 119 -2.00 16.24 21.99
CA GLY A 119 -2.55 17.39 21.26
C GLY A 119 -1.64 17.94 20.15
N ARG A 120 -0.71 17.13 19.64
CA ARG A 120 0.20 17.55 18.56
C ARG A 120 -0.23 17.09 17.16
N LEU A 121 -1.35 16.36 17.07
CA LEU A 121 -1.94 15.85 15.85
C LEU A 121 -3.44 16.13 15.76
N ASP A 122 -3.86 17.30 16.21
CA ASP A 122 -5.27 17.70 16.22
C ASP A 122 -5.82 17.93 14.80
N ASP A 123 -4.93 18.10 13.82
CA ASP A 123 -5.24 18.21 12.40
C ASP A 123 -5.48 16.85 11.71
N MET A 124 -5.28 15.72 12.41
CA MET A 124 -5.55 14.40 11.88
C MET A 124 -7.05 14.12 11.85
N GLU A 125 -7.58 13.82 10.67
CA GLU A 125 -8.95 13.34 10.54
C GLU A 125 -9.08 11.94 11.17
N VAL A 126 -10.13 11.76 11.98
CA VAL A 126 -10.47 10.46 12.58
C VAL A 126 -11.67 9.90 11.85
N SER A 127 -11.47 8.79 11.16
CA SER A 127 -12.49 8.12 10.38
C SER A 127 -12.33 6.61 10.46
N ASP A 128 -13.41 5.87 10.24
CA ASP A 128 -13.37 4.42 10.03
C ASP A 128 -12.87 4.07 8.61
N GLU A 129 -12.67 5.06 7.74
CA GLU A 129 -12.09 4.89 6.40
C GLU A 129 -10.60 5.18 6.48
N ILE A 130 -9.81 4.13 6.37
CA ILE A 130 -8.37 4.14 6.66
C ILE A 130 -7.47 3.89 5.45
N ASN A 131 -8.02 3.83 4.23
CA ASN A 131 -7.26 3.51 3.02
C ASN A 131 -6.17 4.54 2.68
N ALA A 132 -6.37 5.80 3.10
CA ALA A 132 -5.37 6.84 2.99
C ALA A 132 -5.32 7.68 4.28
N CYS A 133 -4.11 8.11 4.67
CA CYS A 133 -3.96 9.07 5.77
C CYS A 133 -4.57 10.42 5.37
N SER A 134 -5.39 11.01 6.23
CA SER A 134 -6.06 12.29 5.98
C SER A 134 -5.77 13.30 7.09
N VAL A 135 -5.38 14.51 6.68
CA VAL A 135 -5.16 15.64 7.59
C VAL A 135 -5.92 16.87 7.11
N GLU A 136 -6.42 17.64 8.08
CA GLU A 136 -7.08 18.92 7.82
C GLU A 136 -6.05 20.01 7.53
N ILE A 137 -6.27 20.75 6.44
CA ILE A 137 -5.41 21.86 6.03
C ILE A 137 -6.24 23.10 5.68
N GLU A 138 -5.60 24.25 5.68
CA GLU A 138 -6.16 25.48 5.12
C GLU A 138 -5.53 25.73 3.74
N VAL A 139 -6.36 25.94 2.73
CA VAL A 139 -5.95 26.30 1.37
C VAL A 139 -6.34 27.76 1.11
N ASP A 140 -5.38 28.60 0.75
CA ASP A 140 -5.65 29.96 0.32
C ASP A 140 -6.13 29.97 -1.13
N VAL A 141 -7.34 30.45 -1.36
CA VAL A 141 -7.94 30.65 -2.69
C VAL A 141 -8.32 32.11 -2.84
N ASP A 142 -7.61 32.82 -3.71
CA ASP A 142 -7.80 34.27 -3.93
C ASP A 142 -7.78 35.12 -2.62
N GLY A 143 -6.95 34.70 -1.64
CA GLY A 143 -6.84 35.38 -0.32
C GLY A 143 -7.88 34.92 0.71
N VAL A 144 -8.75 34.00 0.38
CA VAL A 144 -9.70 33.38 1.31
C VAL A 144 -9.22 31.99 1.71
N LYS A 145 -9.21 31.72 3.01
CA LYS A 145 -8.81 30.40 3.54
C LYS A 145 -10.00 29.45 3.54
N GLU A 146 -9.84 28.32 2.87
CA GLU A 146 -10.83 27.25 2.79
C GLU A 146 -10.33 26.00 3.54
N PRO A 147 -11.20 25.31 4.32
CA PRO A 147 -10.86 24.04 4.95
C PRO A 147 -10.84 22.91 3.92
N TRP A 148 -9.72 22.21 3.83
CA TRP A 148 -9.53 21.08 2.93
C TRP A 148 -9.02 19.85 3.70
N LEU A 149 -9.18 18.68 3.11
CA LEU A 149 -8.53 17.44 3.51
C LEU A 149 -7.39 17.13 2.53
N LEU A 150 -6.22 16.87 3.09
CA LEU A 150 -5.05 16.38 2.34
C LEU A 150 -4.86 14.92 2.67
N MET A 151 -4.85 14.08 1.64
CA MET A 151 -4.73 12.62 1.79
C MET A 151 -3.45 12.13 1.15
N PHE A 152 -2.75 11.27 1.87
CA PHE A 152 -1.50 10.66 1.43
C PHE A 152 -1.61 9.13 1.41
N LYS A 153 -1.10 8.52 0.36
CA LYS A 153 -0.93 7.08 0.25
C LYS A 153 0.41 6.75 -0.39
N ASN A 154 1.06 5.72 0.12
CA ASN A 154 2.11 5.01 -0.59
C ASN A 154 1.69 3.56 -0.81
N GLU A 155 2.05 2.99 -1.96
CA GLU A 155 1.68 1.64 -2.36
C GLU A 155 2.89 0.91 -2.92
N THR A 156 3.05 -0.36 -2.56
CA THR A 156 4.07 -1.24 -3.13
C THR A 156 3.43 -2.33 -3.99
N HIS A 157 3.99 -2.57 -5.17
CA HIS A 157 3.51 -3.62 -6.06
C HIS A 157 4.71 -4.43 -6.62
N ASN A 158 5.46 -5.03 -5.69
CA ASN A 158 6.76 -5.64 -5.96
C ASN A 158 6.67 -6.92 -6.79
N HIS A 159 5.85 -7.87 -6.33
CA HIS A 159 5.76 -9.21 -6.94
C HIS A 159 5.20 -9.16 -8.36
N PRO A 160 4.07 -8.52 -8.63
CA PRO A 160 3.56 -8.42 -10.00
C PRO A 160 4.50 -7.68 -10.95
N THR A 161 5.19 -6.64 -10.46
CA THR A 161 6.13 -5.85 -11.29
C THR A 161 7.37 -6.66 -11.71
N GLU A 162 7.83 -7.61 -10.91
CA GLU A 162 8.96 -8.47 -11.34
C GLU A 162 8.56 -9.55 -12.35
N ILE A 163 7.27 -9.88 -12.45
CA ILE A 163 6.73 -10.90 -13.37
C ILE A 163 6.29 -10.26 -14.69
N GLU A 164 5.45 -9.25 -14.63
CA GLU A 164 4.95 -8.45 -15.75
C GLU A 164 5.17 -6.96 -15.43
N PRO A 165 6.37 -6.43 -15.76
CA PRO A 165 6.82 -5.13 -15.27
C PRO A 165 5.94 -3.95 -15.68
N PHE A 166 5.35 -3.97 -16.88
CA PHE A 166 4.51 -2.87 -17.37
C PHE A 166 3.20 -2.78 -16.59
N GLY A 167 2.43 -3.87 -16.54
CA GLY A 167 1.15 -3.91 -15.86
C GLY A 167 1.31 -3.82 -14.34
N GLY A 168 2.34 -4.48 -13.78
CA GLY A 168 2.63 -4.41 -12.35
C GLY A 168 2.91 -2.99 -11.86
N ALA A 169 3.73 -2.23 -12.59
CA ALA A 169 4.02 -0.84 -12.23
C ALA A 169 2.84 0.11 -12.53
N ALA A 170 2.08 -0.15 -13.60
CA ALA A 170 0.85 0.59 -13.89
C ALA A 170 -0.19 0.39 -12.76
N THR A 171 -0.35 -0.83 -12.29
CA THR A 171 -1.25 -1.14 -11.16
C THR A 171 -0.76 -0.56 -9.85
N CYS A 172 0.56 -0.47 -9.63
CA CYS A 172 1.15 0.18 -8.45
C CYS A 172 0.64 1.62 -8.31
N ILE A 173 0.73 2.42 -9.35
CA ILE A 173 0.24 3.81 -9.30
C ILE A 173 -1.30 3.86 -9.32
N GLY A 174 -1.98 2.99 -10.05
CA GLY A 174 -3.44 2.92 -10.08
C GLY A 174 -4.03 2.63 -8.70
N GLY A 175 -3.53 1.63 -7.97
CA GLY A 175 -3.92 1.35 -6.59
C GLY A 175 -3.63 2.52 -5.65
N ALA A 176 -2.43 3.10 -5.72
CA ALA A 176 -2.08 4.26 -4.92
C ALA A 176 -3.06 5.43 -5.12
N ILE A 177 -3.57 5.64 -6.33
CA ILE A 177 -4.55 6.71 -6.63
C ILE A 177 -5.92 6.37 -6.04
N ARG A 178 -6.39 5.12 -6.15
CA ARG A 178 -7.73 4.74 -5.71
C ARG A 178 -7.94 4.82 -4.21
N ASP A 179 -6.90 4.62 -3.41
CA ASP A 179 -7.01 4.74 -1.95
C ASP A 179 -7.44 6.16 -1.49
N PRO A 180 -6.76 7.26 -1.89
CA PRO A 180 -7.26 8.60 -1.60
C PRO A 180 -8.57 8.93 -2.32
N LEU A 181 -8.85 8.33 -3.49
CA LEU A 181 -10.17 8.44 -4.12
C LEU A 181 -11.27 7.86 -3.23
N SER A 182 -11.03 6.71 -2.57
CA SER A 182 -11.99 6.16 -1.61
C SER A 182 -12.27 7.14 -0.48
N GLY A 183 -11.28 7.98 -0.12
CA GLY A 183 -11.46 9.13 0.76
C GLY A 183 -12.21 10.33 0.14
N ARG A 184 -12.67 10.25 -1.10
CA ARG A 184 -13.31 11.31 -1.91
C ARG A 184 -12.37 12.46 -2.27
N SER A 185 -11.07 12.23 -2.36
CA SER A 185 -10.12 13.25 -2.78
C SER A 185 -9.72 13.12 -4.25
N TYR A 186 -9.31 14.24 -4.87
CA TYR A 186 -8.72 14.24 -6.19
C TYR A 186 -7.20 14.13 -6.07
N VAL A 187 -6.63 13.07 -6.64
CA VAL A 187 -5.18 12.83 -6.62
C VAL A 187 -4.49 13.67 -7.70
N TYR A 188 -3.52 14.48 -7.31
CA TYR A 188 -2.90 15.48 -8.19
C TYR A 188 -1.37 15.47 -8.18
N GLN A 189 -0.76 14.76 -7.24
CA GLN A 189 0.69 14.72 -7.03
C GLN A 189 1.16 13.29 -6.86
N ALA A 190 2.27 12.92 -7.53
CA ALA A 190 2.87 11.59 -7.42
C ALA A 190 4.39 11.65 -7.36
N MET A 191 4.97 10.61 -6.76
CA MET A 191 6.38 10.25 -6.90
C MET A 191 6.54 8.74 -7.04
N ARG A 192 7.62 8.32 -7.71
CA ARG A 192 7.99 6.92 -7.89
C ARG A 192 9.35 6.65 -7.27
N ILE A 193 9.41 5.62 -6.45
CA ILE A 193 10.65 5.11 -5.84
C ILE A 193 10.75 3.62 -6.17
N SER A 194 11.87 3.20 -6.72
CA SER A 194 12.07 1.81 -7.10
C SER A 194 13.45 1.28 -6.71
N GLY A 195 13.59 -0.02 -6.66
CA GLY A 195 14.85 -0.71 -6.39
C GLY A 195 15.09 -1.84 -7.37
N ALA A 196 16.28 -1.88 -7.95
CA ALA A 196 16.74 -2.89 -8.90
C ALA A 196 18.12 -3.44 -8.50
N GLY A 197 18.46 -4.62 -8.99
CA GLY A 197 19.84 -5.05 -9.05
C GLY A 197 20.62 -4.26 -10.12
N ASP A 198 21.83 -4.68 -10.41
CA ASP A 198 22.66 -4.05 -11.45
C ASP A 198 22.02 -4.22 -12.84
N ILE A 199 21.55 -3.12 -13.41
CA ILE A 199 20.94 -3.08 -14.74
C ILE A 199 21.94 -3.23 -15.89
N THR A 200 23.24 -3.18 -15.61
CA THR A 200 24.30 -3.43 -16.60
C THR A 200 24.64 -4.91 -16.72
N THR A 201 24.12 -5.76 -15.85
CA THR A 201 24.32 -7.21 -15.89
C THR A 201 23.88 -7.76 -17.27
N PRO A 202 24.76 -8.51 -17.96
CA PRO A 202 24.43 -9.11 -19.25
C PRO A 202 23.20 -10.05 -19.16
N ILE A 203 22.36 -10.06 -20.18
CA ILE A 203 21.15 -10.92 -20.21
C ILE A 203 21.49 -12.38 -20.00
N ALA A 204 22.63 -12.85 -20.52
CA ALA A 204 23.10 -14.23 -20.34
C ALA A 204 23.42 -14.61 -18.87
N GLU A 205 23.62 -13.63 -18.02
CA GLU A 205 23.92 -13.80 -16.59
C GLU A 205 22.66 -13.63 -15.72
N THR A 206 21.49 -13.48 -16.34
CA THR A 206 20.22 -13.36 -15.61
C THR A 206 20.00 -14.58 -14.72
N ARG A 207 19.67 -14.34 -13.46
CA ARG A 207 19.35 -15.41 -12.49
C ARG A 207 18.15 -16.23 -12.99
N ALA A 208 18.26 -17.56 -12.90
CA ALA A 208 17.16 -18.46 -13.27
C ALA A 208 15.85 -18.10 -12.56
N GLY A 209 14.74 -18.11 -13.29
CA GLY A 209 13.42 -17.73 -12.78
C GLY A 209 13.20 -16.22 -12.59
N LYS A 210 14.08 -15.36 -13.10
CA LYS A 210 13.94 -13.91 -13.06
C LYS A 210 14.03 -13.32 -14.45
N LEU A 211 13.40 -12.15 -14.65
CA LEU A 211 13.63 -11.32 -15.81
C LEU A 211 14.96 -10.54 -15.67
N PRO A 212 15.63 -10.15 -16.78
CA PRO A 212 16.81 -9.30 -16.71
C PRO A 212 16.51 -7.96 -15.99
N GLN A 213 17.42 -7.51 -15.13
CA GLN A 213 17.21 -6.30 -14.33
C GLN A 213 16.94 -5.06 -15.19
N GLN A 214 17.66 -4.90 -16.29
CA GLN A 214 17.42 -3.78 -17.22
C GLN A 214 16.03 -3.83 -17.87
N VAL A 215 15.50 -5.02 -18.15
CA VAL A 215 14.16 -5.19 -18.72
C VAL A 215 13.10 -4.79 -17.71
N ILE A 216 13.22 -5.28 -16.46
CA ILE A 216 12.30 -4.92 -15.39
C ILE A 216 12.32 -3.40 -15.15
N SER A 217 13.49 -2.82 -14.93
CA SER A 217 13.65 -1.39 -14.64
C SER A 217 13.03 -0.50 -15.72
N LYS A 218 13.40 -0.74 -16.97
CA LYS A 218 12.92 0.04 -18.12
C LYS A 218 11.42 -0.12 -18.36
N THR A 219 10.92 -1.35 -18.34
CA THR A 219 9.52 -1.66 -18.66
C THR A 219 8.59 -1.21 -17.54
N ALA A 220 8.99 -1.37 -16.27
CA ALA A 220 8.23 -0.87 -15.13
C ALA A 220 8.11 0.66 -15.15
N ALA A 221 9.20 1.37 -15.45
CA ALA A 221 9.15 2.82 -15.60
C ALA A 221 8.20 3.28 -16.70
N HIS A 222 8.17 2.56 -17.84
CA HIS A 222 7.21 2.82 -18.91
C HIS A 222 5.76 2.54 -18.48
N GLY A 223 5.49 1.47 -17.73
CA GLY A 223 4.15 1.16 -17.23
C GLY A 223 3.63 2.25 -16.29
N TYR A 224 4.44 2.62 -15.32
CA TYR A 224 4.09 3.67 -14.35
C TYR A 224 3.87 5.04 -15.05
N SER A 225 4.81 5.47 -15.89
CA SER A 225 4.70 6.75 -16.59
C SER A 225 3.53 6.78 -17.56
N SER A 226 3.28 5.69 -18.29
CA SER A 226 2.13 5.58 -19.19
C SER A 226 0.81 5.78 -18.45
N TYR A 227 0.65 5.16 -17.29
CA TYR A 227 -0.54 5.31 -16.47
C TYR A 227 -0.71 6.74 -15.96
N GLY A 228 0.32 7.29 -15.30
CA GLY A 228 0.30 8.65 -14.76
C GLY A 228 0.05 9.71 -15.83
N ASN A 229 0.71 9.60 -16.98
CA ASN A 229 0.55 10.53 -18.10
C ASN A 229 -0.88 10.50 -18.65
N GLN A 230 -1.50 9.32 -18.80
CA GLN A 230 -2.86 9.16 -19.33
C GLN A 230 -3.93 9.69 -18.35
N ILE A 231 -3.76 9.46 -17.04
CA ILE A 231 -4.71 9.94 -16.04
C ILE A 231 -4.59 11.47 -15.80
N GLY A 232 -3.49 12.06 -16.19
CA GLY A 232 -3.23 13.49 -15.97
C GLY A 232 -2.61 13.79 -14.60
N LEU A 233 -1.85 12.83 -14.05
CA LEU A 233 -1.16 12.91 -12.76
C LEU A 233 0.33 13.10 -12.97
N ALA A 234 0.87 14.27 -12.57
CA ALA A 234 2.28 14.55 -12.68
C ALA A 234 3.09 13.79 -11.62
N THR A 235 4.01 12.94 -12.09
CA THR A 235 5.02 12.30 -11.24
C THR A 235 6.29 13.12 -11.31
N THR A 236 6.52 13.98 -10.31
CA THR A 236 7.58 15.00 -10.35
C THR A 236 8.84 14.64 -9.57
N TYR A 237 8.85 13.49 -8.93
CA TYR A 237 10.04 12.88 -8.33
C TYR A 237 10.10 11.41 -8.72
N VAL A 238 11.20 11.01 -9.36
CA VAL A 238 11.44 9.63 -9.81
C VAL A 238 12.86 9.24 -9.44
N ARG A 239 12.99 8.18 -8.64
CA ARG A 239 14.30 7.67 -8.21
C ARG A 239 14.31 6.15 -8.22
N GLU A 240 15.37 5.56 -8.77
CA GLU A 240 15.67 4.14 -8.66
C GLU A 240 16.95 3.94 -7.84
N TYR A 241 16.90 3.01 -6.89
CA TYR A 241 18.05 2.59 -6.07
C TYR A 241 18.58 1.27 -6.59
N PHE A 242 19.89 1.11 -6.60
CA PHE A 242 20.53 -0.10 -7.08
C PHE A 242 21.23 -0.80 -5.91
N HIS A 243 20.83 -2.07 -5.68
CA HIS A 243 21.40 -2.89 -4.62
C HIS A 243 21.23 -4.38 -4.98
N PRO A 244 22.21 -5.26 -4.72
CA PRO A 244 22.12 -6.67 -5.06
C PRO A 244 20.90 -7.39 -4.47
N GLY A 245 20.43 -6.96 -3.30
CA GLY A 245 19.25 -7.52 -2.63
C GLY A 245 17.97 -7.40 -3.45
N PHE A 246 17.86 -6.41 -4.33
CA PHE A 246 16.68 -6.22 -5.18
C PHE A 246 16.58 -7.22 -6.33
N VAL A 247 17.60 -8.03 -6.58
CA VAL A 247 17.51 -9.18 -7.51
C VAL A 247 16.60 -10.27 -6.95
N ALA A 248 16.59 -10.44 -5.63
CA ALA A 248 15.71 -11.42 -4.97
C ALA A 248 14.23 -11.03 -5.10
N LYS A 249 13.94 -9.74 -4.92
CA LYS A 249 12.60 -9.16 -5.05
C LYS A 249 12.70 -7.71 -5.51
N ARG A 250 12.02 -7.38 -6.61
CA ARG A 250 11.87 -5.99 -7.07
C ARG A 250 11.24 -5.13 -5.98
N MET A 251 11.71 -3.89 -5.81
CA MET A 251 10.97 -2.85 -5.09
C MET A 251 10.33 -1.89 -6.10
N GLU A 252 9.02 -1.77 -6.09
CA GLU A 252 8.26 -0.82 -6.88
C GLU A 252 7.28 -0.11 -5.96
N LEU A 253 7.45 1.21 -5.79
CA LEU A 253 6.67 2.02 -4.87
C LEU A 253 6.14 3.26 -5.57
N GLY A 254 4.84 3.50 -5.42
CA GLY A 254 4.16 4.73 -5.77
C GLY A 254 3.73 5.48 -4.51
N ALA A 255 3.92 6.79 -4.49
CA ALA A 255 3.38 7.63 -3.43
C ALA A 255 2.63 8.81 -4.06
N VAL A 256 1.45 9.10 -3.51
CA VAL A 256 0.55 10.11 -4.06
C VAL A 256 -0.05 11.00 -2.98
N VAL A 257 -0.44 12.20 -3.39
CA VAL A 257 -1.26 13.11 -2.59
C VAL A 257 -2.55 13.41 -3.34
N GLY A 258 -3.66 13.26 -2.63
CA GLY A 258 -4.97 13.74 -3.04
C GLY A 258 -5.44 14.87 -2.12
N ALA A 259 -6.38 15.67 -2.59
CA ALA A 259 -7.01 16.70 -1.77
C ALA A 259 -8.46 16.93 -2.18
N ALA A 260 -9.28 17.35 -1.22
CA ALA A 260 -10.67 17.75 -1.45
C ALA A 260 -11.08 18.86 -0.48
N PRO A 261 -12.00 19.76 -0.88
CA PRO A 261 -12.69 20.62 0.08
C PRO A 261 -13.36 19.76 1.16
N LYS A 262 -13.17 20.11 2.44
CA LYS A 262 -13.70 19.31 3.56
C LYS A 262 -15.21 19.11 3.48
N GLU A 263 -15.95 20.10 3.01
CA GLU A 263 -17.40 20.06 2.84
C GLU A 263 -17.89 19.01 1.83
N ASN A 264 -17.01 18.54 0.94
CA ASN A 264 -17.34 17.55 -0.07
C ASN A 264 -17.18 16.10 0.43
N VAL A 265 -16.69 15.91 1.65
CA VAL A 265 -16.39 14.59 2.21
C VAL A 265 -17.33 14.27 3.36
N VAL A 266 -18.24 13.34 3.13
CA VAL A 266 -19.14 12.82 4.15
C VAL A 266 -18.50 11.60 4.82
N ARG A 267 -18.62 11.51 6.15
CA ARG A 267 -18.15 10.38 6.96
C ARG A 267 -19.32 9.85 7.77
N GLU A 268 -20.16 9.07 7.14
CA GLU A 268 -21.33 8.44 7.77
C GLU A 268 -21.18 6.93 7.82
N LYS A 269 -21.64 6.32 8.92
CA LYS A 269 -21.69 4.86 9.01
C LYS A 269 -22.81 4.33 8.10
N PRO A 270 -22.56 3.23 7.37
CA PRO A 270 -23.62 2.53 6.66
C PRO A 270 -24.68 2.01 7.61
N GLU A 271 -25.94 2.07 7.19
CA GLU A 271 -27.11 1.60 7.93
C GLU A 271 -27.85 0.52 7.13
N ALA A 272 -28.56 -0.35 7.83
CA ALA A 272 -29.36 -1.39 7.17
C ALA A 272 -30.35 -0.76 6.18
N GLY A 273 -30.35 -1.28 4.96
CA GLY A 273 -31.13 -0.75 3.84
C GLY A 273 -30.34 0.16 2.90
N ASP A 274 -29.17 0.68 3.29
CA ASP A 274 -28.27 1.34 2.35
C ASP A 274 -27.83 0.35 1.27
N VAL A 275 -27.53 0.87 0.09
CA VAL A 275 -27.10 0.04 -1.03
C VAL A 275 -25.67 0.31 -1.43
N ILE A 276 -25.04 -0.69 -2.03
CA ILE A 276 -23.67 -0.57 -2.52
C ILE A 276 -23.67 -0.61 -4.03
N ILE A 277 -23.13 0.44 -4.62
CA ILE A 277 -22.91 0.56 -6.05
C ILE A 277 -21.47 0.21 -6.36
N LEU A 278 -21.29 -0.76 -7.26
CA LEU A 278 -20.03 -1.01 -7.94
C LEU A 278 -19.97 -0.16 -9.19
N LEU A 279 -18.90 0.62 -9.35
CA LEU A 279 -18.72 1.49 -10.51
C LEU A 279 -17.31 1.32 -11.11
N GLY A 280 -17.21 1.60 -12.42
CA GLY A 280 -15.93 1.54 -13.15
C GLY A 280 -15.81 0.32 -14.05
N GLY A 281 -14.61 -0.28 -14.07
CA GLY A 281 -14.26 -1.40 -14.94
C GLY A 281 -15.04 -2.68 -14.68
N LYS A 282 -15.00 -3.59 -15.63
CA LYS A 282 -15.65 -4.91 -15.54
C LYS A 282 -14.71 -5.95 -14.93
N THR A 283 -15.31 -6.99 -14.33
CA THR A 283 -14.61 -8.10 -13.67
C THR A 283 -14.15 -9.15 -14.68
N GLY A 284 -12.88 -9.53 -14.62
CA GLY A 284 -12.31 -10.65 -15.36
C GLY A 284 -11.57 -11.61 -14.41
N ARG A 285 -10.65 -12.44 -14.92
CA ARG A 285 -9.76 -13.29 -14.12
C ARG A 285 -8.50 -12.57 -13.62
N ASP A 286 -8.44 -11.26 -13.78
CA ASP A 286 -7.29 -10.47 -13.38
C ASP A 286 -7.07 -10.59 -11.87
N GLY A 287 -5.86 -10.99 -11.46
CA GLY A 287 -5.48 -11.09 -10.06
C GLY A 287 -6.23 -12.17 -9.24
N VAL A 288 -6.95 -13.11 -9.88
CA VAL A 288 -7.54 -14.24 -9.15
C VAL A 288 -6.43 -14.99 -8.40
N GLY A 289 -6.47 -14.96 -7.08
CA GLY A 289 -5.38 -15.45 -6.23
C GLY A 289 -4.17 -14.50 -6.13
N GLY A 290 -4.27 -13.25 -6.57
CA GLY A 290 -3.19 -12.25 -6.49
C GLY A 290 -2.77 -11.94 -5.06
N ALA A 291 -3.72 -11.71 -4.16
CA ALA A 291 -3.46 -11.50 -2.74
C ALA A 291 -2.70 -12.68 -2.11
N THR A 292 -3.14 -13.89 -2.37
CA THR A 292 -2.49 -15.12 -1.88
C THR A 292 -1.17 -15.40 -2.61
N GLY A 293 -1.08 -15.07 -3.90
CA GLY A 293 0.11 -15.23 -4.74
C GLY A 293 1.27 -14.34 -4.33
N SER A 294 1.01 -13.13 -3.84
CA SER A 294 2.03 -12.19 -3.36
C SER A 294 2.85 -12.73 -2.19
N SER A 295 2.28 -13.67 -1.43
CA SER A 295 2.92 -14.35 -0.29
C SER A 295 3.79 -15.55 -0.70
N LYS A 296 3.81 -15.96 -1.98
CA LYS A 296 4.53 -17.15 -2.46
C LYS A 296 5.92 -16.82 -2.98
N VAL A 297 6.79 -17.85 -2.98
CA VAL A 297 8.12 -17.78 -3.61
C VAL A 297 7.95 -17.91 -5.12
N GLN A 298 8.61 -17.05 -5.87
CA GLN A 298 8.61 -17.09 -7.32
C GLN A 298 9.43 -18.26 -7.85
N THR A 299 8.84 -19.00 -8.79
CA THR A 299 9.49 -20.11 -9.52
C THR A 299 9.54 -19.80 -11.03
N VAL A 300 10.33 -20.57 -11.80
CA VAL A 300 10.37 -20.42 -13.27
C VAL A 300 8.97 -20.59 -13.86
N GLU A 301 8.20 -21.52 -13.34
CA GLU A 301 6.85 -21.84 -13.77
C GLU A 301 5.86 -20.68 -13.51
N SER A 302 6.05 -19.93 -12.41
CA SER A 302 5.21 -18.77 -12.10
C SER A 302 5.43 -17.58 -13.05
N VAL A 303 6.63 -17.42 -13.61
CA VAL A 303 6.89 -16.37 -14.63
C VAL A 303 6.19 -16.69 -15.95
N GLU A 304 6.14 -17.96 -16.32
CA GLU A 304 5.51 -18.40 -17.57
C GLU A 304 3.98 -18.44 -17.49
N THR A 305 3.42 -18.80 -16.33
CA THR A 305 1.98 -18.99 -16.16
C THR A 305 1.26 -17.80 -15.56
N ALA A 306 1.86 -17.09 -14.61
CA ALA A 306 1.22 -16.01 -13.87
C ALA A 306 1.22 -14.64 -14.59
N GLY A 307 2.03 -14.47 -15.64
CA GLY A 307 2.10 -13.17 -16.36
C GLY A 307 0.76 -12.76 -17.01
N ALA A 308 -0.10 -13.71 -17.34
CA ALA A 308 -1.44 -13.43 -17.89
C ALA A 308 -2.46 -13.01 -16.81
N GLU A 309 -2.21 -13.39 -15.55
CA GLU A 309 -3.08 -13.13 -14.40
C GLU A 309 -2.72 -11.83 -13.67
N VAL A 310 -1.55 -11.23 -13.95
CA VAL A 310 -1.18 -9.93 -13.41
C VAL A 310 -2.19 -8.89 -13.86
N GLN A 311 -2.64 -8.08 -12.91
CA GLN A 311 -3.55 -6.96 -13.19
C GLN A 311 -2.94 -6.03 -14.24
N LYS A 312 -3.78 -5.58 -15.17
CA LYS A 312 -3.39 -4.64 -16.23
C LYS A 312 -4.19 -3.37 -16.04
N GLY A 313 -3.50 -2.30 -15.65
CA GLY A 313 -4.13 -1.02 -15.37
C GLY A 313 -4.81 -0.40 -16.59
N ASN A 314 -5.97 0.21 -16.39
CA ASN A 314 -6.71 1.00 -17.37
C ASN A 314 -6.85 2.45 -16.89
N ALA A 315 -5.82 3.25 -17.14
CA ALA A 315 -5.75 4.64 -16.71
C ALA A 315 -6.92 5.50 -17.21
N ILE A 316 -7.50 5.16 -18.36
CA ILE A 316 -8.64 5.91 -18.93
C ILE A 316 -9.88 5.72 -18.06
N GLU A 317 -10.13 4.50 -17.59
CA GLU A 317 -11.26 4.22 -16.70
C GLU A 317 -11.08 4.93 -15.35
N GLU A 318 -9.90 4.85 -14.78
CA GLU A 318 -9.61 5.54 -13.52
C GLU A 318 -9.67 7.07 -13.63
N ARG A 319 -9.27 7.63 -14.79
CA ARG A 319 -9.44 9.06 -15.03
C ARG A 319 -10.90 9.51 -15.00
N LYS A 320 -11.83 8.71 -15.51
CA LYS A 320 -13.26 9.00 -15.44
C LYS A 320 -13.73 8.99 -13.97
N ILE A 321 -13.30 7.97 -13.19
CA ILE A 321 -13.62 7.87 -11.76
C ILE A 321 -13.06 9.07 -11.00
N GLN A 322 -11.81 9.47 -11.25
CA GLN A 322 -11.22 10.66 -10.66
C GLN A 322 -12.02 11.94 -10.94
N ARG A 323 -12.52 12.09 -12.16
CA ARG A 323 -13.35 13.23 -12.55
C ARG A 323 -14.69 13.23 -11.82
N LEU A 324 -15.32 12.05 -11.72
CA LEU A 324 -16.56 11.86 -10.96
C LEU A 324 -16.36 12.26 -9.50
N PHE A 325 -15.33 11.74 -8.84
CA PHE A 325 -15.03 12.02 -7.42
C PHE A 325 -14.51 13.45 -7.16
N ARG A 326 -14.13 14.19 -8.19
CA ARG A 326 -13.82 15.62 -8.06
C ARG A 326 -15.07 16.49 -7.93
N ASN A 327 -16.24 15.97 -8.29
CA ASN A 327 -17.51 16.67 -8.21
C ASN A 327 -18.10 16.53 -6.80
N GLY A 328 -18.15 17.63 -6.04
CA GLY A 328 -18.70 17.67 -4.68
C GLY A 328 -20.18 17.27 -4.60
N ASP A 329 -20.97 17.54 -5.64
CA ASP A 329 -22.39 17.11 -5.67
C ASP A 329 -22.54 15.59 -5.68
N VAL A 330 -21.56 14.90 -6.26
CA VAL A 330 -21.50 13.43 -6.27
C VAL A 330 -20.95 12.87 -4.97
N THR A 331 -19.83 13.43 -4.49
CA THR A 331 -19.13 12.86 -3.32
C THR A 331 -19.92 13.04 -2.04
N ARG A 332 -20.78 14.07 -1.94
CA ARG A 332 -21.71 14.26 -0.81
C ARG A 332 -22.82 13.20 -0.72
N LEU A 333 -23.09 12.44 -1.80
CA LEU A 333 -24.01 11.31 -1.78
C LEU A 333 -23.40 10.02 -1.21
N ILE A 334 -22.07 9.98 -1.08
CA ILE A 334 -21.31 8.79 -0.67
C ILE A 334 -21.12 8.80 0.84
N LYS A 335 -21.71 7.85 1.56
CA LYS A 335 -21.51 7.64 3.00
C LYS A 335 -20.12 7.06 3.29
N LYS A 336 -19.75 6.00 2.58
CA LYS A 336 -18.48 5.28 2.70
C LYS A 336 -18.07 4.74 1.32
N SER A 337 -16.76 4.63 1.08
CA SER A 337 -16.23 4.14 -0.20
C SER A 337 -15.01 3.25 0.02
N ASN A 338 -14.80 2.31 -0.87
CA ASN A 338 -13.60 1.48 -0.90
C ASN A 338 -13.16 1.23 -2.36
N ASP A 339 -11.86 1.01 -2.57
CA ASP A 339 -11.33 0.66 -3.87
C ASP A 339 -11.29 -0.87 -4.08
N PHE A 340 -11.14 -1.31 -5.30
CA PHE A 340 -10.93 -2.71 -5.64
C PHE A 340 -9.44 -2.97 -5.82
N GLY A 341 -8.81 -3.39 -4.75
CA GLY A 341 -7.46 -3.92 -4.72
C GLY A 341 -7.45 -5.43 -4.47
N ALA A 342 -6.58 -5.86 -3.58
CA ALA A 342 -6.48 -7.26 -3.16
C ALA A 342 -7.81 -7.80 -2.63
N GLY A 343 -8.14 -9.03 -3.06
CA GLY A 343 -9.36 -9.72 -2.63
C GLY A 343 -10.63 -9.35 -3.38
N GLY A 344 -10.61 -8.39 -4.29
CA GLY A 344 -11.73 -8.09 -5.18
C GLY A 344 -13.04 -7.75 -4.47
N VAL A 345 -14.17 -8.31 -4.96
CA VAL A 345 -15.51 -8.03 -4.43
C VAL A 345 -15.63 -8.35 -2.95
N CYS A 346 -15.09 -9.49 -2.51
CA CYS A 346 -15.26 -9.95 -1.12
C CYS A 346 -14.61 -8.98 -0.11
N VAL A 347 -13.50 -8.34 -0.45
CA VAL A 347 -12.80 -7.38 0.41
C VAL A 347 -13.33 -5.96 0.17
N ALA A 348 -13.32 -5.48 -1.07
CA ALA A 348 -13.71 -4.10 -1.39
C ALA A 348 -15.13 -3.75 -0.94
N ILE A 349 -16.07 -4.65 -1.13
CA ILE A 349 -17.45 -4.50 -0.64
C ILE A 349 -17.54 -4.97 0.81
N GLY A 350 -16.91 -6.10 1.13
CA GLY A 350 -16.98 -6.73 2.44
C GLY A 350 -16.56 -5.84 3.61
N GLU A 351 -15.67 -4.89 3.41
CA GLU A 351 -15.18 -3.96 4.44
C GLU A 351 -16.06 -2.70 4.61
N LEU A 352 -17.07 -2.53 3.76
CA LEU A 352 -17.91 -1.33 3.82
C LEU A 352 -18.88 -1.36 5.01
N ALA A 353 -19.40 -2.52 5.40
CA ALA A 353 -20.29 -2.67 6.54
C ALA A 353 -20.18 -4.05 7.18
N ASP A 354 -20.60 -4.18 8.44
CA ASP A 354 -20.55 -5.44 9.19
C ASP A 354 -21.49 -6.50 8.61
N GLY A 355 -22.69 -6.08 8.20
CA GLY A 355 -23.71 -6.93 7.58
C GLY A 355 -23.93 -6.58 6.12
N LEU A 356 -23.79 -7.55 5.23
CA LEU A 356 -23.85 -7.36 3.78
C LEU A 356 -24.50 -8.55 3.09
N GLU A 357 -25.35 -8.27 2.13
CA GLU A 357 -25.91 -9.24 1.19
C GLU A 357 -25.51 -8.84 -0.23
N ILE A 358 -24.63 -9.60 -0.87
CA ILE A 358 -24.02 -9.33 -2.17
C ILE A 358 -24.58 -10.27 -3.23
N ASP A 359 -25.05 -9.72 -4.33
CA ASP A 359 -25.54 -10.45 -5.50
C ASP A 359 -24.45 -10.45 -6.59
N LEU A 360 -23.70 -11.56 -6.67
CA LEU A 360 -22.61 -11.71 -7.63
C LEU A 360 -23.10 -11.79 -9.09
N ASP A 361 -24.36 -12.17 -9.31
CA ASP A 361 -24.94 -12.20 -10.66
C ASP A 361 -25.08 -10.79 -11.27
N LYS A 362 -25.11 -9.75 -10.43
CA LYS A 362 -25.15 -8.34 -10.85
C LYS A 362 -23.79 -7.72 -11.14
N VAL A 363 -22.69 -8.38 -10.76
CA VAL A 363 -21.35 -7.86 -10.98
C VAL A 363 -21.04 -7.82 -12.48
N PRO A 364 -20.69 -6.65 -13.07
CA PRO A 364 -20.40 -6.56 -14.50
C PRO A 364 -19.16 -7.37 -14.87
N LEU A 365 -19.27 -8.22 -15.89
CA LEU A 365 -18.21 -9.12 -16.34
C LEU A 365 -17.60 -8.67 -17.67
N LYS A 366 -16.27 -8.84 -17.83
CA LYS A 366 -15.54 -8.63 -19.10
C LYS A 366 -15.95 -9.66 -20.16
N TYR A 367 -16.23 -10.88 -19.71
CA TYR A 367 -16.61 -12.03 -20.54
C TYR A 367 -17.36 -13.06 -19.68
N GLN A 368 -18.09 -13.95 -20.35
CA GLN A 368 -18.81 -15.05 -19.68
C GLN A 368 -17.86 -16.18 -19.29
N GLY A 369 -18.28 -17.02 -18.34
CA GLY A 369 -17.57 -18.23 -17.91
C GLY A 369 -16.75 -18.08 -16.64
N LEU A 370 -16.90 -16.97 -15.91
CA LEU A 370 -16.43 -16.87 -14.52
C LEU A 370 -17.46 -17.57 -13.61
N ASN A 371 -16.95 -18.32 -12.63
CA ASN A 371 -17.80 -18.86 -11.56
C ASN A 371 -17.91 -17.86 -10.39
N GLY A 372 -18.80 -18.16 -9.42
CA GLY A 372 -19.04 -17.28 -8.28
C GLY A 372 -17.80 -17.01 -7.44
N THR A 373 -16.93 -17.98 -7.24
CA THR A 373 -15.66 -17.82 -6.52
C THR A 373 -14.71 -16.87 -7.25
N GLU A 374 -14.52 -17.06 -8.57
CA GLU A 374 -13.70 -16.16 -9.38
C GLU A 374 -14.22 -14.72 -9.36
N ILE A 375 -15.54 -14.52 -9.41
CA ILE A 375 -16.15 -13.19 -9.32
C ILE A 375 -15.90 -12.57 -7.95
N ALA A 376 -16.04 -13.36 -6.88
CA ALA A 376 -15.88 -12.88 -5.50
C ALA A 376 -14.47 -12.39 -5.18
N ILE A 377 -13.43 -13.07 -5.71
CA ILE A 377 -12.02 -12.80 -5.36
C ILE A 377 -11.19 -12.16 -6.49
N SER A 378 -11.79 -11.86 -7.65
CA SER A 378 -11.08 -11.22 -8.77
C SER A 378 -10.66 -9.79 -8.43
N GLU A 379 -9.39 -9.49 -8.65
CA GLU A 379 -8.77 -8.19 -8.41
C GLU A 379 -8.72 -7.31 -9.66
N SER A 380 -9.71 -7.41 -10.56
CA SER A 380 -9.81 -6.48 -11.69
C SER A 380 -9.81 -5.04 -11.17
N GLN A 381 -8.90 -4.25 -11.69
CA GLN A 381 -8.61 -2.90 -11.22
C GLN A 381 -9.60 -1.85 -11.78
N GLU A 382 -9.44 -0.59 -11.37
CA GLU A 382 -10.24 0.56 -11.79
C GLU A 382 -11.73 0.38 -11.53
N ARG A 383 -12.04 -0.16 -10.35
CA ARG A 383 -13.39 -0.27 -9.80
C ARG A 383 -13.43 0.41 -8.44
N MET A 384 -14.58 0.96 -8.09
CA MET A 384 -14.86 1.50 -6.75
C MET A 384 -16.18 0.92 -6.24
N ALA A 385 -16.29 0.77 -4.93
CA ALA A 385 -17.53 0.47 -4.25
C ALA A 385 -17.94 1.65 -3.37
N VAL A 386 -19.17 2.10 -3.50
CA VAL A 386 -19.69 3.23 -2.72
C VAL A 386 -21.00 2.84 -2.03
N VAL A 387 -21.15 3.28 -0.78
CA VAL A 387 -22.40 3.15 -0.03
C VAL A 387 -23.19 4.43 -0.22
N VAL A 388 -24.41 4.29 -0.71
CA VAL A 388 -25.36 5.39 -0.90
C VAL A 388 -26.72 5.05 -0.30
N ARG A 389 -27.51 6.08 -0.01
CA ARG A 389 -28.91 5.90 0.40
C ARG A 389 -29.74 5.40 -0.78
N PRO A 390 -30.76 4.56 -0.57
CA PRO A 390 -31.61 4.08 -1.65
C PRO A 390 -32.23 5.18 -2.52
N GLU A 391 -32.62 6.30 -1.92
CA GLU A 391 -33.18 7.46 -2.61
C GLU A 391 -32.18 8.22 -3.49
N ASP A 392 -30.87 8.06 -3.23
CA ASP A 392 -29.82 8.76 -3.96
C ASP A 392 -29.26 7.96 -5.15
N VAL A 393 -29.67 6.69 -5.31
CA VAL A 393 -29.16 5.78 -6.34
C VAL A 393 -29.30 6.34 -7.74
N ASP A 394 -30.50 6.78 -8.12
CA ASP A 394 -30.76 7.29 -9.47
C ASP A 394 -29.94 8.54 -9.78
N ALA A 395 -29.80 9.44 -8.80
CA ALA A 395 -28.99 10.64 -8.93
C ALA A 395 -27.52 10.29 -9.10
N PHE A 396 -26.99 9.37 -8.30
CA PHE A 396 -25.60 8.93 -8.39
C PHE A 396 -25.29 8.24 -9.73
N VAL A 397 -26.15 7.32 -10.17
CA VAL A 397 -26.01 6.62 -11.46
C VAL A 397 -26.08 7.61 -12.63
N ALA A 398 -26.94 8.63 -12.55
CA ALA A 398 -27.02 9.66 -13.58
C ALA A 398 -25.71 10.44 -13.72
N GLU A 399 -25.02 10.74 -12.61
CA GLU A 399 -23.70 11.39 -12.64
C GLU A 399 -22.61 10.46 -13.20
N CYS A 400 -22.63 9.16 -12.85
CA CYS A 400 -21.74 8.16 -13.46
C CYS A 400 -21.89 8.11 -14.99
N ASN A 401 -23.14 8.13 -15.48
CA ASN A 401 -23.42 8.12 -16.92
C ASN A 401 -22.87 9.34 -17.65
N LYS A 402 -22.79 10.52 -17.02
CA LYS A 402 -22.18 11.72 -17.62
C LYS A 402 -20.67 11.54 -17.89
N GLU A 403 -20.01 10.74 -17.07
CA GLU A 403 -18.60 10.40 -17.24
C GLU A 403 -18.36 9.10 -18.03
N ASN A 404 -19.41 8.48 -18.56
CA ASN A 404 -19.40 7.17 -19.23
C ASN A 404 -18.81 6.07 -18.32
N ILE A 405 -19.26 6.01 -17.07
CA ILE A 405 -18.90 5.00 -16.08
C ILE A 405 -20.09 4.06 -15.91
N ASP A 406 -19.86 2.75 -16.04
CA ASP A 406 -20.85 1.74 -15.66
C ASP A 406 -21.00 1.75 -14.12
N ALA A 407 -22.22 1.77 -13.62
CA ALA A 407 -22.54 1.76 -12.19
C ALA A 407 -23.76 0.88 -11.93
N VAL A 408 -23.61 -0.10 -11.02
CA VAL A 408 -24.63 -1.11 -10.75
C VAL A 408 -24.76 -1.35 -9.24
N VAL A 409 -26.00 -1.41 -8.73
CA VAL A 409 -26.25 -1.85 -7.35
C VAL A 409 -26.00 -3.36 -7.27
N VAL A 410 -25.02 -3.76 -6.45
CA VAL A 410 -24.60 -5.16 -6.30
C VAL A 410 -24.79 -5.70 -4.89
N ALA A 411 -25.04 -4.85 -3.90
CA ALA A 411 -25.24 -5.29 -2.52
C ALA A 411 -26.14 -4.36 -1.73
N THR A 412 -26.63 -4.89 -0.60
CA THR A 412 -27.43 -4.17 0.39
C THR A 412 -26.82 -4.38 1.78
N VAL A 413 -26.79 -3.33 2.59
CA VAL A 413 -26.39 -3.40 4.00
C VAL A 413 -27.51 -4.02 4.81
N THR A 414 -27.18 -4.98 5.69
CA THR A 414 -28.15 -5.74 6.50
C THR A 414 -27.90 -5.54 7.99
N GLU A 415 -28.94 -5.79 8.82
CA GLU A 415 -28.82 -5.75 10.29
C GLU A 415 -27.97 -6.91 10.85
N LYS A 416 -28.08 -8.11 10.21
CA LYS A 416 -27.30 -9.27 10.63
C LYS A 416 -25.84 -9.07 10.22
N PRO A 417 -24.87 -9.12 11.15
CA PRO A 417 -23.47 -8.89 10.86
C PRO A 417 -22.80 -10.12 10.22
N ASN A 418 -23.24 -10.43 9.01
CA ASN A 418 -22.71 -11.52 8.19
C ASN A 418 -22.31 -10.97 6.81
N LEU A 419 -21.25 -11.54 6.25
CA LEU A 419 -20.94 -11.42 4.84
C LEU A 419 -21.63 -12.53 4.09
N VAL A 420 -22.67 -12.19 3.32
CA VAL A 420 -23.47 -13.14 2.53
C VAL A 420 -23.28 -12.85 1.04
N MET A 421 -23.03 -13.89 0.24
CA MET A 421 -22.91 -13.77 -1.22
C MET A 421 -23.76 -14.82 -1.91
N HIS A 422 -24.51 -14.36 -2.91
CA HIS A 422 -25.35 -15.19 -3.76
C HIS A 422 -24.80 -15.27 -5.18
N TRP A 423 -24.90 -16.43 -5.79
CA TRP A 423 -24.57 -16.68 -7.20
C TRP A 423 -25.45 -17.77 -7.78
N ASN A 424 -26.06 -17.50 -8.94
CA ASN A 424 -27.03 -18.39 -9.61
C ASN A 424 -28.16 -18.86 -8.69
N GLY A 425 -28.63 -17.98 -7.80
CA GLY A 425 -29.71 -18.27 -6.86
C GLY A 425 -29.32 -19.11 -5.65
N GLU A 426 -28.04 -19.44 -5.48
CA GLU A 426 -27.50 -20.17 -4.33
C GLU A 426 -26.67 -19.24 -3.44
N THR A 427 -26.72 -19.49 -2.12
CA THR A 427 -25.82 -18.82 -1.17
C THR A 427 -24.50 -19.56 -1.15
N ILE A 428 -23.44 -18.91 -1.63
CA ILE A 428 -22.10 -19.51 -1.71
C ILE A 428 -21.15 -19.01 -0.61
N VAL A 429 -21.53 -17.94 0.12
CA VAL A 429 -20.83 -17.43 1.31
C VAL A 429 -21.87 -17.01 2.33
N ASP A 430 -21.72 -17.43 3.58
CA ASP A 430 -22.45 -16.92 4.76
C ASP A 430 -21.51 -17.02 5.98
N LEU A 431 -20.73 -15.95 6.19
CA LEU A 431 -19.70 -15.87 7.24
C LEU A 431 -20.07 -14.80 8.26
N GLU A 432 -20.03 -15.15 9.54
CA GLU A 432 -20.19 -14.16 10.61
C GLU A 432 -19.02 -13.18 10.61
N ARG A 433 -19.31 -11.87 10.69
CA ARG A 433 -18.30 -10.82 10.73
C ARG A 433 -17.23 -11.06 11.81
N ARG A 434 -17.68 -11.40 13.02
CA ARG A 434 -16.77 -11.67 14.15
C ARG A 434 -15.78 -12.80 13.87
N PHE A 435 -16.14 -13.80 13.03
CA PHE A 435 -15.25 -14.89 12.67
C PHE A 435 -14.28 -14.43 11.57
N LEU A 436 -14.78 -13.74 10.57
CA LEU A 436 -13.96 -13.18 9.48
C LEU A 436 -12.87 -12.24 10.03
N ASP A 437 -13.23 -11.39 11.00
CA ASP A 437 -12.34 -10.38 11.61
C ASP A 437 -11.33 -10.95 12.62
N THR A 438 -11.32 -12.27 12.87
CA THR A 438 -10.28 -12.89 13.70
C THR A 438 -8.91 -12.86 13.05
N ASN A 439 -8.85 -12.73 11.71
CA ASN A 439 -7.63 -12.80 10.89
C ASN A 439 -6.82 -14.10 11.09
N GLY A 440 -7.53 -15.22 11.37
CA GLY A 440 -6.92 -16.53 11.59
C GLY A 440 -6.36 -16.73 13.00
N VAL A 441 -5.48 -17.71 13.13
CA VAL A 441 -4.85 -18.08 14.40
C VAL A 441 -3.73 -17.10 14.75
N ARG A 442 -3.77 -16.62 16.00
CA ARG A 442 -2.75 -15.68 16.48
C ARG A 442 -1.37 -16.32 16.51
N VAL A 443 -0.41 -15.70 15.87
CA VAL A 443 0.99 -16.12 15.85
C VAL A 443 1.77 -15.39 16.93
N VAL A 444 2.61 -16.13 17.68
CA VAL A 444 3.50 -15.59 18.72
C VAL A 444 4.93 -16.01 18.37
N VAL A 445 5.87 -15.06 18.39
CA VAL A 445 7.29 -15.29 18.08
C VAL A 445 8.18 -14.49 19.04
N ASP A 446 9.44 -14.87 19.11
CA ASP A 446 10.48 -14.03 19.70
C ASP A 446 11.13 -13.15 18.62
N ALA A 447 11.71 -12.03 19.01
CA ALA A 447 12.53 -11.19 18.13
C ALA A 447 13.93 -11.02 18.70
N LYS A 448 14.95 -11.20 17.87
CA LYS A 448 16.35 -11.08 18.27
C LYS A 448 17.09 -10.22 17.27
N VAL A 449 17.60 -9.08 17.73
CA VAL A 449 18.40 -8.20 16.87
C VAL A 449 19.82 -8.73 16.80
N VAL A 450 20.22 -9.10 15.58
CA VAL A 450 21.57 -9.58 15.25
C VAL A 450 22.12 -8.69 14.16
N ASP A 451 23.35 -8.19 14.36
CA ASP A 451 24.01 -7.40 13.33
C ASP A 451 24.44 -8.30 12.16
N LYS A 452 24.22 -7.83 10.94
CA LYS A 452 24.78 -8.49 9.76
C LYS A 452 26.28 -8.19 9.66
N ASP A 453 27.06 -9.16 9.15
CA ASP A 453 28.50 -8.96 8.85
C ASP A 453 28.65 -8.18 7.52
N VAL A 454 28.10 -6.99 7.51
CA VAL A 454 28.20 -6.02 6.41
C VAL A 454 28.94 -4.80 6.91
N LYS A 455 29.91 -4.34 6.16
CA LYS A 455 30.65 -3.11 6.44
C LYS A 455 30.11 -1.99 5.56
N LEU A 456 30.02 -0.80 6.13
CA LEU A 456 29.87 0.41 5.30
C LEU A 456 31.13 0.56 4.43
N PRO A 457 31.00 1.14 3.22
CA PRO A 457 32.15 1.47 2.40
C PRO A 457 33.18 2.26 3.22
N GLU A 458 34.42 1.87 3.11
CA GLU A 458 35.52 2.60 3.77
C GLU A 458 35.66 4.00 3.18
N GLU A 459 36.07 4.95 4.01
CA GLU A 459 36.34 6.30 3.56
C GLU A 459 37.43 6.27 2.50
N ARG A 460 37.14 6.79 1.32
CA ARG A 460 38.07 6.79 0.19
C ARG A 460 39.15 7.81 0.44
N GLN A 461 40.40 7.38 0.38
CA GLN A 461 41.55 8.26 0.43
C GLN A 461 41.91 8.73 -0.99
N THR A 462 41.45 9.93 -1.34
CA THR A 462 41.70 10.53 -2.66
C THR A 462 42.90 11.46 -2.61
N SER A 463 43.81 11.33 -3.55
CA SER A 463 44.99 12.22 -3.74
C SER A 463 44.81 13.09 -5.00
N ALA A 464 45.71 14.05 -5.21
CA ALA A 464 45.69 14.85 -6.42
C ALA A 464 45.92 13.99 -7.70
N GLU A 465 46.69 12.91 -7.58
CA GLU A 465 46.95 12.00 -8.69
C GLU A 465 45.77 11.07 -8.99
N THR A 466 44.96 10.73 -8.00
CA THR A 466 43.82 9.80 -8.18
C THR A 466 42.47 10.50 -8.36
N LEU A 467 42.42 11.83 -8.14
CA LEU A 467 41.15 12.60 -8.11
C LEU A 467 40.28 12.38 -9.35
N GLU A 468 40.86 12.43 -10.55
CA GLU A 468 40.12 12.24 -11.80
C GLU A 468 39.53 10.82 -11.88
N ALA A 469 40.35 9.80 -11.63
CA ALA A 469 39.92 8.41 -11.68
C ALA A 469 38.83 8.11 -10.62
N ASP A 470 39.03 8.57 -9.38
CA ASP A 470 38.10 8.43 -8.28
C ASP A 470 36.75 9.12 -8.57
N THR A 471 36.83 10.33 -9.18
CA THR A 471 35.61 11.07 -9.58
C THR A 471 34.85 10.33 -10.66
N LEU A 472 35.53 9.82 -11.69
CA LEU A 472 34.90 9.06 -12.76
C LEU A 472 34.26 7.76 -12.25
N GLU A 473 34.90 7.07 -11.31
CA GLU A 473 34.38 5.87 -10.69
C GLU A 473 33.09 6.16 -9.91
N VAL A 474 33.07 7.23 -9.10
CA VAL A 474 31.84 7.64 -8.38
C VAL A 474 30.72 8.02 -9.34
N LEU A 475 31.01 8.74 -10.42
CA LEU A 475 30.03 9.12 -11.43
C LEU A 475 29.51 7.93 -12.26
N ALA A 476 30.30 6.85 -12.35
CA ALA A 476 29.89 5.61 -13.03
C ALA A 476 29.03 4.70 -12.15
N ASP A 477 29.05 4.89 -10.81
CA ASP A 477 28.19 4.14 -9.90
C ASP A 477 26.71 4.44 -10.17
N LEU A 478 25.87 3.39 -10.29
CA LEU A 478 24.46 3.52 -10.68
C LEU A 478 23.64 4.39 -9.70
N ASN A 479 23.99 4.41 -8.42
CA ASN A 479 23.28 5.25 -7.44
C ASN A 479 23.68 6.73 -7.51
N HIS A 480 24.83 7.04 -8.14
CA HIS A 480 25.34 8.41 -8.32
C HIS A 480 25.19 8.92 -9.77
N ALA A 481 25.11 8.00 -10.73
CA ALA A 481 24.90 8.34 -12.14
C ALA A 481 23.57 9.08 -12.38
N SER A 482 23.54 9.88 -13.44
CA SER A 482 22.33 10.61 -13.83
C SER A 482 21.19 9.66 -14.21
N GLN A 483 20.03 9.85 -13.60
CA GLN A 483 18.79 9.15 -13.93
C GLN A 483 17.87 9.95 -14.86
N LYS A 484 18.42 10.91 -15.62
CA LYS A 484 17.66 11.77 -16.54
C LYS A 484 16.84 10.95 -17.54
N GLY A 485 17.40 9.89 -18.12
CA GLY A 485 16.67 9.02 -19.05
C GLY A 485 15.43 8.35 -18.45
N LEU A 486 15.49 8.02 -17.14
CA LEU A 486 14.35 7.50 -16.39
C LEU A 486 13.32 8.59 -16.10
N GLN A 487 13.75 9.78 -15.71
CA GLN A 487 12.88 10.88 -15.31
C GLN A 487 12.11 11.51 -16.48
N THR A 488 12.71 11.59 -17.66
CA THR A 488 12.14 12.32 -18.81
C THR A 488 10.98 11.62 -19.52
N ILE A 489 10.70 10.34 -19.20
CA ILE A 489 9.51 9.65 -19.71
C ILE A 489 8.22 10.00 -18.95
N PHE A 490 8.36 10.64 -17.78
CA PHE A 490 7.24 11.10 -16.97
C PHE A 490 6.86 12.54 -17.35
N ASP A 491 5.61 12.75 -17.75
CA ASP A 491 5.11 14.11 -18.04
C ASP A 491 4.88 14.86 -16.72
N SER A 492 5.83 15.69 -16.37
CA SER A 492 5.79 16.49 -15.14
C SER A 492 4.93 17.75 -15.26
N SER A 493 4.41 18.09 -16.43
CA SER A 493 3.57 19.27 -16.67
C SER A 493 2.07 18.97 -16.67
N VAL A 494 1.69 17.70 -16.79
CA VAL A 494 0.30 17.25 -16.80
C VAL A 494 -0.41 17.61 -15.49
N GLY A 495 -1.69 17.98 -15.54
CA GLY A 495 -2.46 18.37 -14.35
C GLY A 495 -2.27 19.83 -13.90
N ARG A 496 -1.29 20.56 -14.41
CA ARG A 496 -1.09 22.02 -14.24
C ARG A 496 -0.76 22.49 -12.81
N SER A 497 -0.43 21.58 -11.90
CA SER A 497 -0.14 21.89 -10.47
C SER A 497 1.35 21.95 -10.13
N THR A 498 2.23 21.49 -11.05
CA THR A 498 3.67 21.34 -10.80
C THR A 498 4.36 22.67 -10.52
N VAL A 499 5.08 22.73 -9.40
CA VAL A 499 5.97 23.82 -9.01
C VAL A 499 7.42 23.45 -9.34
N ASN A 500 7.86 22.26 -8.94
CA ASN A 500 9.19 21.75 -9.25
C ASN A 500 9.12 20.61 -10.27
N HIS A 501 9.82 20.78 -11.40
CA HIS A 501 10.03 19.69 -12.34
C HIS A 501 11.14 18.74 -11.84
N PRO A 502 11.18 17.47 -12.31
CA PRO A 502 12.21 16.49 -11.90
C PRO A 502 13.64 16.96 -12.16
N LEU A 503 13.81 17.83 -13.17
CA LEU A 503 15.06 18.49 -13.51
C LEU A 503 14.84 20.00 -13.49
N GLY A 504 15.45 20.67 -12.54
CA GLY A 504 15.32 22.10 -12.31
C GLY A 504 16.57 22.91 -12.73
N GLY A 505 16.63 24.15 -12.27
CA GLY A 505 17.65 25.12 -12.60
C GLY A 505 17.43 25.75 -13.98
N CYS A 506 18.21 26.78 -14.32
CA CYS A 506 18.07 27.51 -15.58
C CYS A 506 18.35 26.65 -16.82
N TYR A 507 19.11 25.57 -16.70
CA TYR A 507 19.41 24.63 -17.78
C TYR A 507 18.54 23.35 -17.73
N GLN A 508 17.65 23.20 -16.74
CA GLN A 508 16.80 22.01 -16.57
C GLN A 508 17.60 20.68 -16.55
N ILE A 509 18.70 20.67 -15.82
CA ILE A 509 19.60 19.51 -15.69
C ILE A 509 19.89 19.14 -14.23
N THR A 510 19.46 19.96 -13.26
CA THR A 510 19.69 19.71 -11.84
C THR A 510 18.55 18.86 -11.29
N PRO A 511 18.81 17.62 -10.80
CA PRO A 511 17.79 16.81 -10.17
C PRO A 511 17.16 17.52 -8.98
N THR A 512 15.84 17.46 -8.85
CA THR A 512 15.12 17.94 -7.67
C THR A 512 14.98 16.82 -6.65
N GLU A 513 15.01 17.18 -5.38
CA GLU A 513 15.01 16.22 -4.26
C GLU A 513 13.63 16.06 -3.60
N ALA A 514 12.62 16.75 -4.10
CA ALA A 514 11.25 16.67 -3.60
C ALA A 514 10.25 16.98 -4.72
N SER A 515 9.03 16.45 -4.57
CA SER A 515 7.88 16.80 -5.39
C SER A 515 7.15 17.98 -4.75
N VAL A 516 6.91 19.05 -5.49
CA VAL A 516 6.17 20.23 -5.02
C VAL A 516 5.07 20.57 -6.01
N GLN A 517 3.82 20.58 -5.56
CA GLN A 517 2.66 20.87 -6.40
C GLN A 517 1.62 21.74 -5.68
N LYS A 518 0.96 22.62 -6.41
CA LYS A 518 -0.15 23.43 -5.89
C LYS A 518 -1.38 22.56 -5.67
N LEU A 519 -2.17 22.92 -4.66
CA LEU A 519 -3.46 22.29 -4.40
C LEU A 519 -4.39 22.42 -5.63
N PRO A 520 -5.19 21.38 -5.94
CA PRO A 520 -5.97 21.30 -7.17
C PRO A 520 -7.31 22.04 -7.06
N VAL A 521 -7.26 23.33 -6.68
CA VAL A 521 -8.48 24.15 -6.54
C VAL A 521 -9.30 24.17 -7.82
N GLN A 522 -10.62 24.18 -7.68
CA GLN A 522 -11.55 24.15 -8.83
C GLN A 522 -11.96 25.56 -9.29
N HIS A 523 -11.77 26.56 -8.44
CA HIS A 523 -12.03 27.97 -8.73
C HIS A 523 -10.89 28.82 -8.19
N GLY A 524 -10.77 30.03 -8.68
CA GLY A 524 -9.75 30.98 -8.23
C GLY A 524 -8.31 30.54 -8.49
N VAL A 525 -7.40 31.15 -7.75
CA VAL A 525 -5.95 30.91 -7.82
C VAL A 525 -5.42 30.62 -6.43
N THR A 526 -4.55 29.61 -6.30
CA THR A 526 -3.87 29.29 -5.05
C THR A 526 -2.36 29.34 -5.17
N THR A 527 -1.69 29.76 -4.09
CA THR A 527 -0.25 29.60 -3.88
C THR A 527 0.06 28.51 -2.84
N THR A 528 -0.97 27.95 -2.20
CA THR A 528 -0.80 26.82 -1.28
C THR A 528 -0.32 25.60 -2.06
N ALA A 529 0.73 24.98 -1.56
CA ALA A 529 1.35 23.80 -2.18
C ALA A 529 1.63 22.71 -1.16
N SER A 530 1.59 21.47 -1.62
CA SER A 530 2.07 20.30 -0.88
C SER A 530 3.47 19.91 -1.33
N VAL A 531 4.26 19.40 -0.40
CA VAL A 531 5.61 18.92 -0.64
C VAL A 531 5.73 17.47 -0.20
N MET A 532 6.16 16.59 -1.09
CA MET A 532 6.55 15.21 -0.77
C MET A 532 8.05 15.03 -0.95
N ALA A 533 8.67 14.36 0.01
CA ALA A 533 10.06 13.91 -0.08
C ALA A 533 10.20 12.52 0.52
N GLN A 534 11.29 11.85 0.22
CA GLN A 534 11.61 10.53 0.76
C GLN A 534 13.05 10.49 1.25
N GLY A 535 13.35 9.56 2.15
CA GLY A 535 14.70 9.21 2.57
C GLY A 535 14.89 7.71 2.56
N PHE A 536 15.97 7.24 1.98
CA PHE A 536 16.31 5.83 1.94
C PHE A 536 17.75 5.62 1.45
N ASN A 537 18.49 4.76 2.15
CA ASN A 537 19.78 4.27 1.70
C ASN A 537 19.87 2.76 1.98
N PRO A 538 19.82 1.90 0.93
CA PRO A 538 19.79 0.45 1.10
C PRO A 538 21.04 -0.10 1.78
N TYR A 539 22.22 0.48 1.54
CA TYR A 539 23.49 0.02 2.13
C TYR A 539 23.56 0.32 3.63
N VAL A 540 23.11 1.50 4.05
CA VAL A 540 23.03 1.84 5.47
C VAL A 540 21.96 1.00 6.17
N ALA A 541 20.82 0.77 5.51
CA ALA A 541 19.74 -0.06 6.04
C ALA A 541 20.18 -1.53 6.19
N GLU A 542 20.96 -2.08 5.26
CA GLU A 542 21.52 -3.42 5.36
C GLU A 542 22.57 -3.53 6.48
N TRP A 543 23.46 -2.53 6.60
CA TRP A 543 24.46 -2.49 7.65
C TRP A 543 23.86 -2.41 9.05
N SER A 544 22.84 -1.58 9.22
CA SER A 544 22.10 -1.41 10.47
C SER A 544 20.69 -0.87 10.18
N PRO A 545 19.65 -1.69 10.28
CA PRO A 545 18.26 -1.25 10.08
C PRO A 545 17.88 -0.08 11.00
N TYR A 546 18.41 -0.07 12.23
CA TYR A 546 18.21 1.03 13.19
C TYR A 546 18.72 2.38 12.65
N HIS A 547 19.96 2.41 12.19
CA HIS A 547 20.54 3.64 11.64
C HIS A 547 19.99 3.97 10.26
N GLY A 548 19.72 2.96 9.43
CA GLY A 548 19.08 3.16 8.12
C GLY A 548 17.75 3.87 8.23
N ALA A 549 16.88 3.43 9.14
CA ALA A 549 15.60 4.07 9.39
C ALA A 549 15.75 5.46 10.01
N ALA A 550 16.66 5.64 10.96
CA ALA A 550 16.92 6.95 11.57
C ALA A 550 17.39 7.97 10.53
N TYR A 551 18.35 7.60 9.68
CA TYR A 551 18.83 8.47 8.60
C TYR A 551 17.78 8.73 7.53
N ALA A 552 16.92 7.74 7.22
CA ALA A 552 15.82 7.93 6.27
C ALA A 552 14.87 9.06 6.71
N VAL A 553 14.51 9.11 8.00
CA VAL A 553 13.69 10.20 8.56
C VAL A 553 14.39 11.55 8.44
N ILE A 554 15.68 11.61 8.78
CA ILE A 554 16.47 12.85 8.70
C ILE A 554 16.62 13.30 7.24
N GLU A 555 16.92 12.40 6.33
CA GLU A 555 17.07 12.69 4.90
C GLU A 555 15.78 13.22 4.29
N ALA A 556 14.64 12.54 4.53
CA ALA A 556 13.34 13.00 4.07
C ALA A 556 13.02 14.41 4.59
N THR A 557 13.31 14.67 5.87
CA THR A 557 13.11 15.98 6.48
C THR A 557 13.99 17.05 5.85
N ALA A 558 15.29 16.76 5.67
CA ALA A 558 16.22 17.71 5.06
C ALA A 558 15.78 18.08 3.64
N ARG A 559 15.31 17.13 2.86
CA ARG A 559 14.75 17.36 1.53
C ARG A 559 13.48 18.21 1.55
N LEU A 560 12.57 17.99 2.52
CA LEU A 560 11.38 18.85 2.71
C LEU A 560 11.79 20.28 3.00
N VAL A 561 12.74 20.49 3.92
CA VAL A 561 13.23 21.83 4.28
C VAL A 561 13.93 22.50 3.09
N ALA A 562 14.77 21.77 2.36
CA ALA A 562 15.43 22.28 1.15
C ALA A 562 14.42 22.70 0.06
N ALA A 563 13.27 22.06 -0.01
CA ALA A 563 12.16 22.41 -0.90
C ALA A 563 11.26 23.54 -0.36
N GLY A 564 11.56 24.09 0.82
CA GLY A 564 10.84 25.20 1.43
C GLY A 564 9.67 24.81 2.33
N ALA A 565 9.49 23.52 2.64
CA ALA A 565 8.42 23.06 3.52
C ALA A 565 8.71 23.34 5.00
N ASN A 566 7.64 23.55 5.76
CA ASN A 566 7.74 23.63 7.21
C ASN A 566 7.82 22.23 7.82
N TRP A 567 9.01 21.84 8.28
CA TRP A 567 9.25 20.52 8.85
C TRP A 567 8.37 20.19 10.08
N SER A 568 7.97 21.20 10.87
CA SER A 568 7.12 20.96 12.05
C SER A 568 5.70 20.50 11.70
N LYS A 569 5.30 20.63 10.43
CA LYS A 569 4.03 20.12 9.90
C LYS A 569 4.19 18.85 9.08
N ALA A 570 5.41 18.30 9.02
CA ALA A 570 5.65 17.06 8.29
C ALA A 570 4.90 15.88 8.92
N ARG A 571 4.41 15.00 8.07
CA ARG A 571 3.83 13.71 8.41
C ARG A 571 4.58 12.62 7.67
N PHE A 572 4.84 11.50 8.32
CA PHE A 572 5.61 10.39 7.75
C PHE A 572 4.74 9.17 7.53
N SER A 573 4.96 8.52 6.40
CA SER A 573 4.51 7.17 6.14
C SER A 573 5.74 6.31 5.84
N TYR A 574 5.80 5.12 6.40
CA TYR A 574 6.92 4.20 6.20
C TYR A 574 6.53 3.07 5.26
N GLN A 575 7.45 2.75 4.36
CA GLN A 575 7.45 1.48 3.65
C GLN A 575 8.65 0.67 4.10
N GLU A 576 8.43 -0.60 4.39
CA GLU A 576 9.46 -1.51 4.88
C GLU A 576 9.74 -2.59 3.85
N TYR A 577 11.01 -2.89 3.66
CA TYR A 577 11.48 -3.90 2.75
C TYR A 577 12.45 -4.82 3.49
N PHE A 578 11.99 -6.02 3.84
CA PHE A 578 12.73 -7.04 4.56
C PHE A 578 12.61 -8.40 3.87
N GLU A 579 13.52 -9.31 4.21
CA GLU A 579 13.41 -10.71 3.80
C GLU A 579 12.18 -11.39 4.46
N ARG A 580 11.79 -12.54 3.93
CA ARG A 580 10.68 -13.32 4.49
C ARG A 580 10.97 -13.72 5.93
N MET A 581 10.00 -13.55 6.83
CA MET A 581 10.21 -13.74 8.27
C MET A 581 10.33 -15.22 8.69
N ASP A 582 9.54 -16.11 8.11
CA ASP A 582 9.50 -17.56 8.36
C ASP A 582 9.49 -17.92 9.87
N LYS A 583 8.85 -17.08 10.71
CA LYS A 583 8.80 -17.21 12.18
C LYS A 583 10.19 -17.26 12.86
N GLN A 584 11.23 -16.74 12.21
CA GLN A 584 12.60 -16.74 12.75
C GLN A 584 12.85 -15.47 13.57
N ALA A 585 13.32 -15.64 14.81
CA ALA A 585 13.55 -14.54 15.75
C ALA A 585 14.52 -13.47 15.19
N GLU A 586 15.59 -13.89 14.54
CA GLU A 586 16.60 -12.99 13.95
C GLU A 586 16.03 -12.16 12.79
N ARG A 587 15.09 -12.72 12.02
CA ARG A 587 14.42 -12.00 10.94
C ARG A 587 13.43 -10.97 11.48
N PHE A 588 12.67 -11.31 12.54
CA PHE A 588 11.81 -10.35 13.23
C PHE A 588 12.61 -9.24 13.94
N GLY A 589 13.83 -9.51 14.35
CA GLY A 589 14.73 -8.50 14.91
C GLY A 589 15.06 -7.35 13.94
N GLN A 590 15.04 -7.59 12.62
CA GLN A 590 15.37 -6.57 11.62
C GLN A 590 14.32 -5.43 11.59
N PRO A 591 13.01 -5.68 11.37
CA PRO A 591 12.00 -4.63 11.40
C PRO A 591 11.85 -4.01 12.80
N VAL A 592 11.99 -4.78 13.90
CA VAL A 592 12.04 -4.21 15.25
C VAL A 592 13.14 -3.17 15.37
N SER A 593 14.34 -3.49 14.91
CA SER A 593 15.49 -2.57 14.90
C SER A 593 15.20 -1.30 14.08
N ALA A 594 14.62 -1.43 12.90
CA ALA A 594 14.27 -0.31 12.02
C ALA A 594 13.19 0.60 12.65
N LEU A 595 12.13 0.01 13.20
CA LEU A 595 11.04 0.77 13.85
C LEU A 595 11.55 1.56 15.06
N LEU A 596 12.41 0.97 15.87
CA LEU A 596 13.06 1.69 16.98
C LEU A 596 13.96 2.83 16.46
N GLY A 597 14.69 2.61 15.37
CA GLY A 597 15.53 3.64 14.76
C GLY A 597 14.72 4.84 14.24
N SER A 598 13.60 4.58 13.56
CA SER A 598 12.70 5.63 13.08
C SER A 598 12.08 6.44 14.23
N SER A 599 11.68 5.76 15.31
CA SER A 599 11.11 6.40 16.50
C SER A 599 12.11 7.33 17.19
N ARG A 600 13.40 6.96 17.25
CA ARG A 600 14.45 7.80 17.83
C ARG A 600 14.58 9.14 17.12
N SER A 601 14.59 9.12 15.80
CA SER A 601 14.74 10.34 15.00
C SER A 601 13.50 11.22 15.10
N SER A 602 12.32 10.62 15.17
CA SER A 602 11.06 11.32 15.35
C SER A 602 10.98 12.02 16.70
N ASP A 603 11.40 11.35 17.78
CA ASP A 603 11.45 11.93 19.14
C ASP A 603 12.39 13.15 19.20
N SER A 604 13.57 13.07 18.56
CA SER A 604 14.55 14.17 18.56
C SER A 604 14.15 15.35 17.68
N THR A 605 13.25 15.16 16.73
CA THR A 605 12.85 16.16 15.73
C THR A 605 11.38 16.58 15.82
N TRP A 606 10.59 16.05 16.77
CA TRP A 606 9.17 16.34 16.96
C TRP A 606 8.29 16.02 15.75
N PHE A 607 8.60 14.95 15.03
CA PHE A 607 7.81 14.50 13.89
C PHE A 607 6.71 13.53 14.30
N ALA A 608 5.55 13.72 13.72
CA ALA A 608 4.46 12.76 13.82
C ALA A 608 4.61 11.68 12.75
N ILE A 609 4.55 10.42 13.17
CA ILE A 609 4.64 9.27 12.29
C ILE A 609 3.25 8.69 12.10
N TYR A 610 2.85 8.54 10.86
CA TYR A 610 1.69 7.75 10.46
C TYR A 610 2.14 6.52 9.70
N ARG A 611 1.51 5.41 10.00
CA ARG A 611 1.62 4.21 9.22
C ARG A 611 0.23 3.66 8.92
N TRP A 612 0.04 3.29 7.69
CA TRP A 612 -1.11 2.57 7.15
C TRP A 612 -0.65 1.29 6.50
#